data_b68c08c903a584e6021ec84945245d97
#
_entry.id   b68c08c903a584e6021ec84945245d97
#
_cell.length_a   1.000
_cell.length_b   1.000
_cell.length_c   1.000
_cell.angle_alpha   90.00
_cell.angle_beta   90.00
_cell.angle_gamma   90.00
#
_symmetry.space_group_name_H-M   'P 1'
#
loop_
_entity.id
_entity.type
_entity.pdbx_description
1 polymer ?
#
loop_
_entity_poly.entity_id
_entity_poly.type
_entity_poly.pdbx_seq_one_letter_code
_entity_poly.pdbx_strand_id
1 'polypeptide(L)' 'MFEGQPQSELEALIQGNTEFKQLYHRHKQLDKQVLDAELGVLPIDDLTLAQMKREKLAAKDRLTRLYDVLHH' A
#
# COMPACT_ATOMS: atom_id res chain seq x y z
N MET A 1 -9.88 -3.22 6.03
CA MET A 1 -10.10 -3.97 4.82
C MET A 1 -8.93 -4.83 4.43
N PHE A 2 -7.92 -4.25 3.84
CA PHE A 2 -6.78 -5.02 3.34
C PHE A 2 -5.89 -5.53 4.47
N GLU A 3 -5.74 -4.76 5.52
CA GLU A 3 -4.86 -5.10 6.64
C GLU A 3 -5.34 -6.32 7.44
N GLY A 4 -6.57 -6.74 7.25
CA GLY A 4 -7.11 -7.90 7.97
C GLY A 4 -6.90 -9.23 7.26
N GLN A 5 -6.20 -9.25 6.13
CA GLN A 5 -6.04 -10.47 5.35
C GLN A 5 -5.00 -11.42 5.95
N PRO A 6 -5.20 -12.75 5.82
CA PRO A 6 -4.21 -13.70 6.28
C PRO A 6 -2.88 -13.54 5.54
N GLN A 7 -1.79 -13.63 6.27
CA GLN A 7 -0.45 -13.46 5.71
C GLN A 7 -0.15 -14.50 4.60
N SER A 8 -0.56 -15.74 4.82
CA SER A 8 -0.33 -16.81 3.84
C SER A 8 -1.03 -16.54 2.51
N GLU A 9 -2.23 -15.96 2.57
CA GLU A 9 -2.99 -15.63 1.37
C GLU A 9 -2.33 -14.49 0.61
N LEU A 10 -1.88 -13.47 1.32
CA LEU A 10 -1.16 -12.35 0.71
C LEU A 10 0.14 -12.81 0.07
N GLU A 11 0.88 -13.67 0.72
CA GLU A 11 2.13 -14.20 0.18
C GLU A 11 1.90 -15.00 -1.11
N ALA A 12 0.84 -15.80 -1.14
CA ALA A 12 0.49 -16.56 -2.34
C ALA A 12 0.18 -15.64 -3.51
N LEU A 13 -0.56 -14.56 -3.27
CA LEU A 13 -0.87 -13.58 -4.31
C LEU A 13 0.36 -12.81 -4.76
N ILE A 14 1.22 -12.43 -3.84
CA ILE A 14 2.46 -11.72 -4.15
C ILE A 14 3.36 -12.57 -5.04
N GLN A 15 3.48 -13.85 -4.73
CA GLN A 15 4.32 -14.76 -5.52
C GLN A 15 3.70 -15.12 -6.86
N GLY A 16 2.38 -15.20 -6.92
CA GLY A 16 1.67 -15.64 -8.12
C GLY A 16 1.31 -14.53 -9.09
N ASN A 17 1.45 -13.26 -8.71
CA ASN A 17 1.03 -12.15 -9.56
C ASN A 17 2.00 -10.97 -9.41
N THR A 18 2.69 -10.64 -10.49
CA THR A 18 3.69 -9.58 -10.50
C THR A 18 3.06 -8.20 -10.25
N GLU A 19 1.90 -7.95 -10.83
CA GLU A 19 1.21 -6.68 -10.65
C GLU A 19 0.79 -6.48 -9.20
N PHE A 20 0.27 -7.52 -8.57
CA PHE A 20 -0.10 -7.48 -7.16
C PHE A 20 1.12 -7.23 -6.29
N LYS A 21 2.23 -7.90 -6.59
CA LYS A 21 3.48 -7.71 -5.87
C LYS A 21 3.96 -6.27 -5.92
N GLN A 22 3.94 -5.66 -7.10
CA GLN A 22 4.39 -4.29 -7.28
C GLN A 22 3.50 -3.31 -6.53
N LEU A 23 2.19 -3.47 -6.62
CA LEU A 23 1.23 -2.62 -5.92
C LEU A 23 1.35 -2.78 -4.41
N TYR A 24 1.55 -4.00 -3.94
CA TYR A 24 1.71 -4.28 -2.51
C TYR A 24 2.94 -3.58 -1.94
N HIS A 25 4.08 -3.71 -2.62
CA HIS A 25 5.31 -3.07 -2.18
C HIS A 25 5.20 -1.55 -2.22
N ARG A 26 4.56 -1.00 -3.25
CA ARG A 26 4.34 0.44 -3.35
C ARG A 26 3.48 0.94 -2.19
N HIS A 27 2.41 0.23 -1.89
CA HIS A 27 1.54 0.58 -0.76
C HIS A 27 2.31 0.55 0.57
N LYS A 28 3.10 -0.48 0.79
CA LYS A 28 3.91 -0.60 2.00
C LYS A 28 4.92 0.53 2.11
N GLN A 29 5.57 0.87 1.02
CA GLN A 29 6.56 1.94 0.99
C GLN A 29 5.91 3.30 1.31
N LEU A 30 4.79 3.60 0.67
CA LEU A 30 4.06 4.84 0.91
C LEU A 30 3.54 4.91 2.35
N ASP A 31 3.04 3.81 2.87
CA ASP A 31 2.55 3.74 4.24
C ASP A 31 3.66 4.08 5.24
N LYS A 32 4.83 3.52 5.04
CA LYS A 32 5.97 3.80 5.90
C LYS A 32 6.43 5.25 5.79
N GLN A 33 6.50 5.78 4.58
CA GLN A 33 6.92 7.16 4.36
C GLN A 33 5.96 8.15 5.01
N VAL A 34 4.66 7.93 4.88
CA VAL A 34 3.66 8.77 5.52
C VAL A 34 3.78 8.71 7.04
N LEU A 35 3.95 7.50 7.57
CA LEU A 35 4.11 7.33 9.02
C LEU A 35 5.35 8.06 9.52
N ASP A 36 6.49 7.90 8.85
CA ASP A 36 7.73 8.55 9.23
C ASP A 36 7.61 10.08 9.17
N ALA A 37 6.91 10.60 8.17
CA ALA A 37 6.68 12.03 8.04
C ALA A 37 5.80 12.56 9.16
N GLU A 38 4.77 11.82 9.54
CA GLU A 38 3.87 12.20 10.62
C GLU A 38 4.57 12.18 11.99
N LEU A 39 5.52 11.27 12.16
CA LEU A 39 6.30 11.17 13.38
C LEU A 39 7.47 12.18 13.44
N GLY A 40 7.68 12.91 12.36
CA GLY A 40 8.77 13.88 12.30
C GLY A 40 10.14 13.27 12.00
N VAL A 41 10.19 11.98 11.73
CA VAL A 41 11.44 11.31 11.37
C VAL A 41 11.90 11.71 9.97
N LEU A 42 10.95 11.91 9.08
CA LEU A 42 11.21 12.31 7.71
C LEU A 42 10.72 13.75 7.53
N PRO A 43 11.63 14.73 7.32
CA PRO A 43 11.24 16.14 7.21
C PRO A 43 10.63 16.43 5.83
N ILE A 44 9.31 16.42 5.77
CA ILE A 44 8.54 16.68 4.56
C ILE A 44 7.55 17.80 4.85
N ASP A 45 7.35 18.70 3.89
CA ASP A 45 6.38 19.77 4.02
C ASP A 45 4.94 19.23 3.93
N ASP A 46 4.00 20.05 4.43
CA ASP A 46 2.60 19.63 4.53
C ASP A 46 1.99 19.31 3.17
N LEU A 47 2.35 20.06 2.14
CA LEU A 47 1.81 19.85 0.81
C LEU A 47 2.27 18.49 0.24
N THR A 48 3.55 18.19 0.40
CA THR A 48 4.10 16.89 -0.04
C THR A 48 3.48 15.75 0.75
N LEU A 49 3.31 15.93 2.05
CA LEU A 49 2.68 14.90 2.89
C LEU A 49 1.25 14.63 2.46
N ALA A 50 0.48 15.68 2.16
CA ALA A 50 -0.89 15.51 1.67
C ALA A 50 -0.94 14.74 0.36
N GLN A 51 0.00 15.02 -0.54
CA GLN A 51 0.10 14.32 -1.81
C GLN A 51 0.45 12.84 -1.61
N MET A 52 1.37 12.55 -0.70
CA MET A 52 1.75 11.18 -0.38
C MET A 52 0.58 10.40 0.22
N LYS A 53 -0.23 11.03 1.04
CA LYS A 53 -1.43 10.41 1.61
C LYS A 53 -2.43 10.05 0.53
N ARG A 54 -2.60 10.91 -0.47
CA ARG A 54 -3.47 10.62 -1.62
C ARG A 54 -2.95 9.45 -2.43
N GLU A 55 -1.64 9.41 -2.67
CA GLU A 55 -1.03 8.29 -3.39
C GLU A 55 -1.16 6.98 -2.63
N LYS A 56 -1.01 7.03 -1.32
CA LYS A 56 -1.20 5.86 -0.47
C LYS A 56 -2.62 5.31 -0.61
N LEU A 57 -3.61 6.19 -0.55
CA LEU A 57 -5.01 5.78 -0.69
C LEU A 57 -5.29 5.21 -2.08
N ALA A 58 -4.75 5.84 -3.12
CA ALA A 58 -4.91 5.35 -4.49
C ALA A 58 -4.28 3.97 -4.67
N ALA A 59 -3.10 3.76 -4.10
CA ALA A 59 -2.43 2.46 -4.14
C ALA A 59 -3.23 1.40 -3.40
N LYS A 60 -3.78 1.76 -2.25
CA LYS A 60 -4.61 0.85 -1.46
C LYS A 60 -5.88 0.46 -2.22
N ASP A 61 -6.52 1.42 -2.89
CA ASP A 61 -7.72 1.15 -3.68
C ASP A 61 -7.43 0.19 -4.82
N ARG A 62 -6.34 0.42 -5.55
CA ARG A 62 -5.94 -0.46 -6.64
C ARG A 62 -5.63 -1.86 -6.13
N LEU A 63 -4.93 -1.94 -5.02
CA LEU A 63 -4.57 -3.21 -4.41
C LEU A 63 -5.81 -3.98 -3.98
N THR A 64 -6.78 -3.30 -3.37
CA THR A 64 -8.03 -3.90 -2.94
C THR A 64 -8.83 -4.43 -4.13
N ARG A 65 -8.91 -3.66 -5.22
CA ARG A 65 -9.61 -4.08 -6.42
C ARG A 65 -8.97 -5.29 -7.05
N LEU A 66 -7.64 -5.28 -7.13
CA LEU A 66 -6.93 -6.42 -7.71
C LEU A 66 -7.08 -7.66 -6.84
N TYR A 67 -7.03 -7.48 -5.53
CA TYR A 67 -7.26 -8.57 -4.58
C TYR A 67 -8.63 -9.20 -4.81
N ASP A 68 -9.67 -8.37 -4.93
CA ASP A 68 -11.02 -8.86 -5.16
C ASP A 68 -11.14 -9.65 -6.46
N VAL A 69 -10.50 -9.17 -7.53
CA VAL A 69 -10.50 -9.86 -8.83
C VAL A 69 -9.78 -11.20 -8.72
N LEU A 70 -8.62 -11.23 -8.08
CA LEU A 70 -7.84 -12.46 -7.99
C LEU A 70 -8.41 -13.46 -6.99
N HIS A 71 -9.21 -12.99 -6.04
CA HIS A 71 -9.76 -13.83 -4.99
C HIS A 71 -11.09 -14.48 -5.38
N HIS A 72 -11.64 -14.10 -6.51
CA HIS A 72 -12.81 -14.76 -7.05
C HIS A 72 -12.40 -16.04 -7.77
#